data_126cd958f20c13454aaac36695a00ca5
#
_entry.id   126cd958f20c13454aaac36695a00ca5
#
_cell.length_a   1.000
_cell.length_b   1.000
_cell.length_c   1.000
_cell.angle_alpha   90.00
_cell.angle_beta   90.00
_cell.angle_gamma   90.00
#
_symmetry.space_group_name_H-M   'P 1'
#
loop_
_entity.id
_entity.type
_entity.pdbx_description
1 polymer ?
#
loop_
_entity_poly.entity_id
_entity_poly.type
_entity_poly.pdbx_seq_one_letter_code
_entity_poly.pdbx_strand_id
1 'polypeptide(L)'
;MLCARGTYGKAGGLGFEKNWRLNKELAGGGILLDQGIHMLDLMRYLVGDFTQVKSFVENLYWQVPLEDNAFIIMKTADGKVAMVHSSATQWKHKFSLDIFLEDGYLVINGIVTSTRSYGDESITFAKKQFEDETYAFGRPREETIYFDYDDSWKLEIDEFFDCVTGKKDQPQGSVEDALKVMRLVERIYSEAKN
;
A
#
# COMPACT_ATOMS: atom_id res chain seq x y z
N MET A 1 -13.12 5.54 -10.59
CA MET A 1 -12.75 4.68 -9.43
C MET A 1 -13.77 4.91 -8.33
N LEU A 2 -14.23 3.84 -7.69
CA LEU A 2 -15.19 3.87 -6.58
C LEU A 2 -14.48 3.79 -5.22
N CYS A 3 -13.67 2.76 -5.04
CA CYS A 3 -12.88 2.59 -3.83
C CYS A 3 -11.64 1.71 -4.07
N ALA A 4 -10.72 1.73 -3.10
CA ALA A 4 -9.55 0.86 -3.07
C ALA A 4 -9.33 0.27 -1.67
N ARG A 5 -8.73 -0.94 -1.58
CA ARG A 5 -8.33 -1.58 -0.34
C ARG A 5 -6.92 -2.12 -0.48
N GLY A 6 -6.05 -1.80 0.47
CA GLY A 6 -4.66 -2.27 0.47
C GLY A 6 -4.27 -2.93 1.78
N THR A 7 -3.53 -4.01 1.69
CA THR A 7 -2.84 -4.62 2.81
C THR A 7 -1.37 -4.76 2.48
N TYR A 8 -0.52 -4.20 3.34
CA TYR A 8 0.92 -4.40 3.25
C TYR A 8 1.45 -4.81 4.62
N GLY A 9 1.83 -6.07 4.73
CA GLY A 9 2.19 -6.66 6.01
C GLY A 9 3.33 -7.66 5.92
N LYS A 10 3.93 -7.91 7.07
CA LYS A 10 4.99 -8.89 7.24
C LYS A 10 4.71 -9.83 8.42
N ALA A 11 5.47 -10.93 8.44
CA ALA A 11 5.29 -11.97 9.46
C ALA A 11 5.85 -11.57 10.84
N GLY A 12 6.68 -10.53 10.91
CA GLY A 12 7.59 -10.40 12.04
C GLY A 12 8.70 -11.47 11.96
N GLY A 13 9.05 -12.10 13.04
CA GLY A 13 10.02 -13.21 13.06
C GLY A 13 10.79 -13.30 14.38
N LEU A 14 11.65 -14.29 14.50
CA LEU A 14 12.50 -14.47 15.67
C LEU A 14 13.41 -13.26 15.87
N GLY A 15 13.36 -12.67 17.07
CA GLY A 15 14.14 -11.47 17.39
C GLY A 15 13.62 -10.19 16.75
N PHE A 16 12.39 -10.19 16.25
CA PHE A 16 11.75 -9.00 15.68
C PHE A 16 11.79 -7.83 16.67
N GLU A 17 11.53 -8.07 17.94
CA GLU A 17 11.58 -7.10 19.04
C GLU A 17 12.96 -6.45 19.24
N LYS A 18 14.03 -7.05 18.71
CA LYS A 18 15.41 -6.51 18.78
C LYS A 18 15.80 -5.70 17.55
N ASN A 19 14.92 -5.59 16.57
CA ASN A 19 15.21 -4.85 15.34
C ASN A 19 15.27 -3.34 15.65
N TRP A 20 16.28 -2.65 15.13
CA TRP A 20 16.43 -1.19 15.29
C TRP A 20 15.22 -0.40 14.78
N ARG A 21 14.49 -0.95 13.80
CA ARG A 21 13.24 -0.37 13.26
C ARG A 21 12.11 -0.30 14.30
N LEU A 22 12.25 -1.01 15.43
CA LEU A 22 11.32 -0.95 16.54
C LEU A 22 11.82 -0.06 17.70
N ASN A 23 13.00 0.57 17.53
CA ASN A 23 13.48 1.58 18.43
C ASN A 23 12.89 2.94 18.01
N LYS A 24 12.06 3.52 18.86
CA LYS A 24 11.33 4.77 18.60
C LYS A 24 12.24 5.94 18.25
N GLU A 25 13.39 6.04 18.92
CA GLU A 25 14.37 7.14 18.72
C GLU A 25 15.07 7.03 17.35
N LEU A 26 15.25 5.81 16.85
CA LEU A 26 15.93 5.56 15.59
C LEU A 26 14.99 5.52 14.40
N ALA A 27 13.83 4.90 14.56
CA ALA A 27 12.89 4.63 13.47
C ALA A 27 11.82 5.73 13.31
N GLY A 28 11.47 6.45 14.39
CA GLY A 28 10.45 7.50 14.37
C GLY A 28 9.00 7.00 14.35
N GLY A 29 8.74 5.78 13.87
CA GLY A 29 7.42 5.12 13.80
C GLY A 29 7.56 3.63 13.59
N GLY A 30 6.48 2.88 13.77
CA GLY A 30 6.44 1.44 13.62
C GLY A 30 6.06 0.97 12.21
N ILE A 31 5.17 -0.02 12.13
CA ILE A 31 4.81 -0.66 10.86
C ILE A 31 4.12 0.30 9.87
N LEU A 32 3.43 1.31 10.36
CA LEU A 32 2.82 2.33 9.52
C LEU A 32 3.90 3.11 8.74
N LEU A 33 4.97 3.52 9.40
CA LEU A 33 6.06 4.26 8.78
C LEU A 33 7.02 3.34 8.00
N ASP A 34 7.23 2.09 8.45
CA ASP A 34 8.16 1.13 7.81
C ASP A 34 7.57 0.56 6.50
N GLN A 35 6.30 0.17 6.50
CA GLN A 35 5.66 -0.44 5.32
C GLN A 35 4.38 0.27 4.88
N GLY A 36 3.59 0.74 5.82
CA GLY A 36 2.32 1.41 5.51
C GLY A 36 2.48 2.62 4.62
N ILE A 37 3.58 3.37 4.77
CA ILE A 37 3.88 4.54 3.95
C ILE A 37 3.89 4.22 2.45
N HIS A 38 4.41 3.08 2.03
CA HIS A 38 4.43 2.66 0.62
C HIS A 38 3.02 2.42 0.09
N MET A 39 2.15 1.79 0.88
CA MET A 39 0.75 1.60 0.50
C MET A 39 -0.01 2.92 0.50
N LEU A 40 0.27 3.83 1.42
CA LEU A 40 -0.34 5.16 1.46
C LEU A 40 0.06 6.00 0.24
N ASP A 41 1.32 5.95 -0.16
CA ASP A 41 1.79 6.64 -1.36
C ASP A 41 1.15 6.09 -2.61
N LEU A 42 1.09 4.77 -2.75
CA LEU A 42 0.40 4.09 -3.84
C LEU A 42 -1.10 4.44 -3.87
N MET A 43 -1.77 4.49 -2.71
CA MET A 43 -3.17 4.94 -2.62
C MET A 43 -3.34 6.40 -3.05
N ARG A 44 -2.41 7.29 -2.68
CA ARG A 44 -2.45 8.68 -3.14
C ARG A 44 -2.26 8.78 -4.65
N TYR A 45 -1.34 8.02 -5.20
CA TYR A 45 -1.09 7.98 -6.64
C TYR A 45 -2.31 7.53 -7.44
N LEU A 46 -3.02 6.49 -6.96
CA LEU A 46 -4.14 5.88 -7.66
C LEU A 46 -5.49 6.56 -7.41
N VAL A 47 -5.74 6.96 -6.16
CA VAL A 47 -7.06 7.45 -5.71
C VAL A 47 -7.09 8.97 -5.65
N GLY A 48 -5.98 9.61 -5.28
CA GLY A 48 -5.83 11.04 -5.07
C GLY A 48 -5.57 11.42 -3.61
N ASP A 49 -5.47 12.72 -3.35
CA ASP A 49 -5.21 13.24 -2.00
C ASP A 49 -6.45 13.10 -1.10
N PHE A 50 -6.22 12.69 0.16
CA PHE A 50 -7.28 12.43 1.13
C PHE A 50 -7.57 13.63 2.02
N THR A 51 -8.85 13.99 2.13
CA THR A 51 -9.34 15.10 2.98
C THR A 51 -9.86 14.63 4.33
N GLN A 52 -10.23 13.36 4.46
CA GLN A 52 -10.70 12.75 5.71
C GLN A 52 -9.91 11.49 6.00
N VAL A 53 -9.60 11.26 7.27
CA VAL A 53 -8.88 10.08 7.78
C VAL A 53 -9.53 9.63 9.07
N LYS A 54 -9.67 8.31 9.25
CA LYS A 54 -9.98 7.63 10.50
C LYS A 54 -9.03 6.45 10.66
N SER A 55 -8.48 6.26 11.86
CA SER A 55 -7.46 5.24 12.06
C SER A 55 -7.46 4.66 13.47
N PHE A 56 -7.02 3.41 13.57
CA PHE A 56 -6.56 2.75 14.77
C PHE A 56 -5.11 2.34 14.53
N VAL A 57 -4.21 2.79 15.40
CA VAL A 57 -2.77 2.52 15.32
C VAL A 57 -2.36 1.90 16.64
N GLU A 58 -2.10 0.60 16.62
CA GLU A 58 -2.08 -0.23 17.82
C GLU A 58 -0.83 -1.11 17.92
N ASN A 59 -0.45 -1.41 19.15
CA ASN A 59 0.48 -2.50 19.45
C ASN A 59 -0.32 -3.68 19.98
N LEU A 60 -0.55 -4.67 19.13
CA LEU A 60 -1.44 -5.78 19.45
C LEU A 60 -0.70 -7.03 19.94
N TYR A 61 0.55 -7.21 19.55
CA TYR A 61 1.26 -8.46 19.84
C TYR A 61 2.70 -8.28 20.32
N TRP A 62 3.54 -7.52 19.61
CA TRP A 62 4.99 -7.53 19.80
C TRP A 62 5.49 -6.85 21.08
N GLN A 63 4.62 -6.14 21.81
CA GLN A 63 4.93 -5.43 23.06
C GLN A 63 6.19 -4.55 22.99
N VAL A 64 6.33 -3.88 21.85
CA VAL A 64 7.42 -2.93 21.59
C VAL A 64 6.90 -1.49 21.69
N PRO A 65 7.77 -0.47 21.83
CA PRO A 65 7.31 0.92 21.98
C PRO A 65 6.59 1.52 20.76
N LEU A 66 6.57 0.82 19.62
CA LEU A 66 5.97 1.26 18.36
C LEU A 66 4.80 0.36 17.98
N GLU A 67 3.91 0.87 17.14
CA GLU A 67 2.78 0.12 16.64
C GLU A 67 3.20 -1.04 15.73
N ASP A 68 2.51 -2.15 15.84
CA ASP A 68 2.64 -3.33 14.99
C ASP A 68 1.46 -3.52 14.04
N ASN A 69 0.42 -2.70 14.18
CA ASN A 69 -0.75 -2.65 13.31
C ASN A 69 -1.26 -1.23 13.14
N ALA A 70 -1.71 -0.91 11.91
CA ALA A 70 -2.40 0.34 11.58
C ALA A 70 -3.57 0.04 10.63
N PHE A 71 -4.78 0.35 11.08
CA PHE A 71 -6.03 0.24 10.33
C PHE A 71 -6.50 1.63 9.97
N ILE A 72 -6.69 1.91 8.68
CA ILE A 72 -6.90 3.27 8.19
C ILE A 72 -8.04 3.27 7.18
N ILE A 73 -8.95 4.23 7.31
CA ILE A 73 -9.98 4.53 6.31
C ILE A 73 -9.85 5.99 5.93
N MET A 74 -9.81 6.26 4.64
CA MET A 74 -9.56 7.59 4.09
C MET A 74 -10.57 7.93 3.00
N LYS A 75 -10.87 9.24 2.85
CA LYS A 75 -11.78 9.72 1.83
C LYS A 75 -11.22 10.96 1.15
N THR A 76 -11.34 11.01 -0.17
CA THR A 76 -10.98 12.18 -0.99
C THR A 76 -12.08 13.24 -0.98
N ALA A 77 -11.79 14.43 -1.47
CA ALA A 77 -12.78 15.51 -1.59
C ALA A 77 -13.93 15.16 -2.57
N ASP A 78 -13.64 14.38 -3.61
CA ASP A 78 -14.62 13.92 -4.60
C ASP A 78 -15.34 12.61 -4.19
N GLY A 79 -15.13 12.15 -2.95
CA GLY A 79 -15.92 11.08 -2.35
C GLY A 79 -15.39 9.66 -2.49
N LYS A 80 -14.25 9.44 -3.15
CA LYS A 80 -13.61 8.12 -3.23
C LYS A 80 -13.10 7.68 -1.86
N VAL A 81 -13.18 6.39 -1.57
CA VAL A 81 -12.77 5.82 -0.28
C VAL A 81 -11.63 4.84 -0.47
N ALA A 82 -10.62 4.93 0.40
CA ALA A 82 -9.53 3.97 0.49
C ALA A 82 -9.43 3.39 1.90
N MET A 83 -9.08 2.09 1.98
CA MET A 83 -8.78 1.39 3.21
C MET A 83 -7.36 0.84 3.15
N VAL A 84 -6.59 1.02 4.21
CA VAL A 84 -5.23 0.49 4.34
C VAL A 84 -5.08 -0.27 5.65
N HIS A 85 -4.51 -1.46 5.58
CA HIS A 85 -4.04 -2.21 6.74
C HIS A 85 -2.55 -2.48 6.60
N SER A 86 -1.76 -1.89 7.47
CA SER A 86 -0.34 -2.19 7.61
C SER A 86 -0.10 -2.99 8.89
N SER A 87 0.68 -4.09 8.81
CA SER A 87 0.76 -5.03 9.92
C SER A 87 2.09 -5.79 9.97
N ALA A 88 2.61 -5.99 11.18
CA ALA A 88 3.71 -6.91 11.48
C ALA A 88 3.23 -8.23 12.12
N THR A 89 1.92 -8.49 12.09
CA THR A 89 1.28 -9.67 12.69
C THR A 89 0.49 -10.51 11.66
N GLN A 90 0.88 -10.45 10.38
CA GLN A 90 0.24 -11.26 9.33
C GLN A 90 0.67 -12.74 9.37
N TRP A 91 1.70 -13.09 10.15
CA TRP A 91 2.35 -14.42 10.23
C TRP A 91 2.81 -14.94 8.87
N LYS A 92 2.69 -14.14 7.85
CA LYS A 92 3.06 -14.32 6.46
C LYS A 92 3.31 -12.94 5.86
N HIS A 93 4.28 -12.80 4.98
CA HIS A 93 4.41 -11.59 4.18
C HIS A 93 3.22 -11.50 3.22
N LYS A 94 2.59 -10.35 3.20
CA LYS A 94 1.39 -10.12 2.38
C LYS A 94 1.43 -8.73 1.74
N PHE A 95 1.18 -8.71 0.46
CA PHE A 95 0.78 -7.53 -0.29
C PHE A 95 -0.50 -7.85 -1.05
N SER A 96 -1.49 -6.99 -0.95
CA SER A 96 -2.72 -7.08 -1.72
C SER A 96 -3.29 -5.69 -1.91
N LEU A 97 -3.69 -5.38 -3.13
CA LEU A 97 -4.34 -4.12 -3.49
C LEU A 97 -5.53 -4.40 -4.39
N ASP A 98 -6.72 -4.12 -3.89
CA ASP A 98 -7.98 -4.23 -4.63
C ASP A 98 -8.44 -2.84 -5.06
N ILE A 99 -8.77 -2.66 -6.32
CA ILE A 99 -9.25 -1.41 -6.90
C ILE A 99 -10.57 -1.66 -7.59
N PHE A 100 -11.61 -0.97 -7.15
CA PHE A 100 -12.96 -1.08 -7.71
C PHE A 100 -13.27 0.16 -8.57
N LEU A 101 -13.63 -0.09 -9.80
CA LEU A 101 -13.96 0.92 -10.82
C LEU A 101 -15.46 0.83 -11.16
N GLU A 102 -15.96 1.81 -11.91
CA GLU A 102 -17.35 1.77 -12.39
C GLU A 102 -17.62 0.59 -13.31
N ASP A 103 -16.64 0.22 -14.12
CA ASP A 103 -16.78 -0.80 -15.16
C ASP A 103 -16.03 -2.11 -14.92
N GLY A 104 -15.48 -2.28 -13.71
CA GLY A 104 -14.74 -3.48 -13.36
C GLY A 104 -13.91 -3.35 -12.09
N TYR A 105 -12.97 -4.26 -11.92
CA TYR A 105 -12.03 -4.25 -10.79
C TYR A 105 -10.66 -4.76 -11.20
N LEU A 106 -9.69 -4.41 -10.38
CA LEU A 106 -8.31 -4.87 -10.44
C LEU A 106 -7.92 -5.40 -9.07
N VAL A 107 -7.22 -6.53 -9.03
CA VAL A 107 -6.63 -7.09 -7.81
C VAL A 107 -5.16 -7.35 -8.07
N ILE A 108 -4.29 -6.74 -7.28
CA ILE A 108 -2.85 -6.97 -7.30
C ILE A 108 -2.49 -7.77 -6.05
N ASN A 109 -1.82 -8.89 -6.22
CA ASN A 109 -1.34 -9.73 -5.14
C ASN A 109 0.15 -10.00 -5.29
N GLY A 110 0.83 -10.12 -4.14
CA GLY A 110 2.26 -10.43 -4.10
C GLY A 110 3.15 -9.26 -4.51
N ILE A 111 4.44 -9.44 -4.31
CA ILE A 111 5.51 -8.57 -4.79
C ILE A 111 6.68 -9.49 -5.14
N VAL A 112 7.25 -9.34 -6.34
CA VAL A 112 8.48 -10.04 -6.69
C VAL A 112 9.60 -9.57 -5.78
N THR A 113 10.13 -10.48 -4.99
CA THR A 113 11.30 -10.25 -4.13
C THR A 113 12.27 -11.39 -4.32
N SER A 114 13.55 -11.18 -3.99
CA SER A 114 14.58 -12.22 -4.07
C SER A 114 14.24 -13.46 -3.24
N THR A 115 13.51 -13.29 -2.14
CA THR A 115 13.08 -14.39 -1.23
C THR A 115 11.74 -14.99 -1.61
N ARG A 116 10.98 -14.39 -2.54
CA ARG A 116 9.60 -14.72 -2.88
C ARG A 116 8.66 -14.84 -1.66
N SER A 117 8.97 -14.13 -0.58
CA SER A 117 8.23 -14.20 0.68
C SER A 117 6.81 -13.63 0.60
N TYR A 118 6.54 -12.76 -0.38
CA TYR A 118 5.20 -12.20 -0.64
C TYR A 118 4.36 -13.04 -1.60
N GLY A 119 4.86 -14.20 -2.06
CA GLY A 119 4.21 -15.03 -3.06
C GLY A 119 4.45 -14.52 -4.49
N ASP A 120 3.67 -15.07 -5.42
CA ASP A 120 3.75 -14.68 -6.84
C ASP A 120 3.08 -13.31 -7.02
N GLU A 121 3.77 -12.42 -7.74
CA GLU A 121 3.18 -11.14 -8.11
C GLU A 121 2.24 -11.34 -9.28
N SER A 122 1.03 -10.83 -9.15
CA SER A 122 0.01 -10.95 -10.17
C SER A 122 -0.95 -9.76 -10.17
N ILE A 123 -1.48 -9.47 -11.36
CA ILE A 123 -2.63 -8.60 -11.53
C ILE A 123 -3.78 -9.41 -12.12
N THR A 124 -4.91 -9.40 -11.44
CA THR A 124 -6.17 -9.96 -11.93
C THR A 124 -7.14 -8.82 -12.20
N PHE A 125 -7.81 -8.84 -13.33
CA PHE A 125 -8.83 -7.85 -13.65
C PHE A 125 -10.03 -8.47 -14.34
N ALA A 126 -11.18 -7.86 -14.14
CA ALA A 126 -12.42 -8.20 -14.83
C ALA A 126 -13.30 -6.97 -15.05
N LYS A 127 -14.06 -7.00 -16.14
CA LYS A 127 -15.15 -6.06 -16.38
C LYS A 127 -16.39 -6.51 -15.61
N LYS A 128 -17.19 -5.54 -15.12
CA LYS A 128 -18.52 -5.87 -14.62
C LYS A 128 -19.34 -6.50 -15.76
N GLN A 129 -20.08 -7.57 -15.44
CA GLN A 129 -20.88 -8.30 -16.40
C GLN A 129 -22.31 -8.33 -15.89
N PHE A 130 -23.17 -7.48 -16.47
CA PHE A 130 -24.61 -7.41 -16.16
C PHE A 130 -25.47 -7.73 -17.38
N GLU A 131 -24.87 -8.32 -18.42
CA GLU A 131 -25.55 -8.64 -19.67
C GLU A 131 -26.54 -9.80 -19.54
N ASP A 132 -26.37 -10.61 -18.49
CA ASP A 132 -27.21 -11.77 -18.19
C ASP A 132 -27.34 -11.89 -16.66
N GLU A 133 -28.56 -12.10 -16.15
CA GLU A 133 -28.81 -12.31 -14.72
C GLU A 133 -27.96 -13.44 -14.13
N THR A 134 -27.65 -14.47 -14.94
CA THR A 134 -26.83 -15.61 -14.53
C THR A 134 -25.39 -15.21 -14.23
N TYR A 135 -24.83 -14.23 -14.95
CA TYR A 135 -23.45 -13.74 -14.76
C TYR A 135 -23.36 -12.60 -13.74
N ALA A 136 -24.47 -11.93 -13.43
CA ALA A 136 -24.51 -10.88 -12.41
C ALA A 136 -24.21 -11.40 -10.99
N PHE A 137 -24.22 -12.72 -10.78
CA PHE A 137 -24.05 -13.37 -9.48
C PHE A 137 -22.61 -13.82 -9.17
N GLY A 138 -21.59 -13.06 -9.56
CA GLY A 138 -20.26 -13.19 -8.94
C GLY A 138 -19.30 -14.15 -9.62
N ARG A 139 -19.46 -14.44 -10.90
CA ARG A 139 -18.46 -15.16 -11.71
C ARG A 139 -18.10 -14.37 -12.97
N PRO A 140 -17.48 -13.17 -12.86
CA PRO A 140 -17.01 -12.45 -14.03
C PRO A 140 -15.90 -13.25 -14.70
N ARG A 141 -15.71 -13.01 -15.99
CA ARG A 141 -14.54 -13.54 -16.70
C ARG A 141 -13.32 -12.75 -16.25
N GLU A 142 -12.45 -13.38 -15.46
CA GLU A 142 -11.19 -12.81 -14.99
C GLU A 142 -10.05 -13.12 -15.95
N GLU A 143 -9.12 -12.18 -16.05
CA GLU A 143 -7.84 -12.36 -16.68
C GLU A 143 -6.75 -12.09 -15.64
N THR A 144 -5.77 -12.99 -15.52
CA THR A 144 -4.66 -12.86 -14.56
C THR A 144 -3.33 -12.88 -15.30
N ILE A 145 -2.50 -11.88 -15.02
CA ILE A 145 -1.13 -11.77 -15.51
C ILE A 145 -0.18 -11.97 -14.35
N TYR A 146 0.82 -12.82 -14.49
CA TYR A 146 1.86 -13.06 -13.51
C TYR A 146 3.15 -12.35 -13.91
N PHE A 147 3.88 -11.85 -12.90
CA PHE A 147 5.16 -11.18 -13.06
C PHE A 147 6.23 -11.98 -12.33
N ASP A 148 7.27 -12.39 -13.05
CA ASP A 148 8.39 -13.17 -12.52
C ASP A 148 9.66 -12.36 -12.32
N TYR A 149 9.67 -11.12 -12.82
CA TYR A 149 10.83 -10.27 -12.87
C TYR A 149 10.52 -8.87 -12.32
N ASP A 150 11.45 -8.31 -11.54
CA ASP A 150 11.36 -6.98 -10.94
C ASP A 150 12.38 -6.04 -11.60
N ASP A 151 11.88 -5.11 -12.39
CA ASP A 151 12.65 -4.04 -13.04
C ASP A 151 12.61 -2.71 -12.26
N SER A 152 11.93 -2.65 -11.12
CA SER A 152 11.62 -1.40 -10.43
C SER A 152 12.88 -0.58 -10.10
N TRP A 153 13.92 -1.22 -9.56
CA TRP A 153 15.20 -0.56 -9.26
C TRP A 153 15.89 -0.01 -10.49
N LYS A 154 15.87 -0.76 -11.59
CA LYS A 154 16.45 -0.31 -12.85
C LYS A 154 15.71 0.91 -13.39
N LEU A 155 14.39 0.87 -13.41
CA LEU A 155 13.54 1.95 -13.88
C LEU A 155 13.71 3.21 -13.03
N GLU A 156 13.82 3.08 -11.72
CA GLU A 156 14.06 4.19 -10.80
C GLU A 156 15.42 4.86 -11.05
N ILE A 157 16.49 4.07 -11.21
CA ILE A 157 17.81 4.60 -11.49
C ILE A 157 17.91 5.23 -12.88
N ASP A 158 17.31 4.62 -13.89
CA ASP A 158 17.26 5.18 -15.25
C ASP A 158 16.52 6.53 -15.26
N GLU A 159 15.39 6.63 -14.56
CA GLU A 159 14.64 7.87 -14.41
C GLU A 159 15.44 8.95 -13.66
N PHE A 160 16.09 8.58 -12.55
CA PHE A 160 16.96 9.50 -11.82
C PHE A 160 18.08 10.05 -12.71
N PHE A 161 18.71 9.17 -13.48
CA PHE A 161 19.75 9.58 -14.42
C PHE A 161 19.23 10.54 -15.51
N ASP A 162 18.03 10.29 -16.03
CA ASP A 162 17.40 11.18 -17.02
C ASP A 162 17.07 12.55 -16.41
N CYS A 163 16.68 12.63 -15.14
CA CYS A 163 16.51 13.90 -14.44
C CYS A 163 17.86 14.64 -14.26
N VAL A 164 18.90 13.94 -13.81
CA VAL A 164 20.23 14.54 -13.60
C VAL A 164 20.83 15.06 -14.91
N THR A 165 20.59 14.38 -16.02
CA THR A 165 21.10 14.78 -17.36
C THR A 165 20.20 15.77 -18.09
N GLY A 166 19.11 16.22 -17.49
CA GLY A 166 18.18 17.23 -18.06
C GLY A 166 17.29 16.69 -19.17
N LYS A 167 17.16 15.38 -19.33
CA LYS A 167 16.20 14.76 -20.25
C LYS A 167 14.77 14.72 -19.69
N LYS A 168 14.66 14.77 -18.37
CA LYS A 168 13.40 14.81 -17.62
C LYS A 168 13.48 15.89 -16.54
N ASP A 169 12.44 16.68 -16.37
CA ASP A 169 12.44 17.80 -15.43
C ASP A 169 12.40 17.37 -13.97
N GLN A 170 11.65 16.30 -13.66
CA GLN A 170 11.52 15.75 -12.31
C GLN A 170 11.18 14.27 -12.33
N PRO A 171 11.58 13.49 -11.30
CA PRO A 171 11.20 12.09 -11.19
C PRO A 171 9.72 11.93 -10.87
N GLN A 172 9.19 10.77 -11.19
CA GLN A 172 7.94 10.29 -10.63
C GLN A 172 8.17 10.03 -9.14
N GLY A 173 7.26 10.45 -8.26
CA GLY A 173 7.54 10.42 -6.83
C GLY A 173 8.42 11.59 -6.39
N SER A 174 7.94 12.80 -6.66
CA SER A 174 8.63 14.07 -6.34
C SER A 174 8.82 14.27 -4.82
N VAL A 175 9.65 15.26 -4.46
CA VAL A 175 9.80 15.72 -3.06
C VAL A 175 8.46 16.19 -2.49
N GLU A 176 7.61 16.82 -3.32
CA GLU A 176 6.27 17.24 -2.95
C GLU A 176 5.38 16.04 -2.63
N ASP A 177 5.49 14.93 -3.38
CA ASP A 177 4.74 13.71 -3.10
C ASP A 177 5.21 13.05 -1.82
N ALA A 178 6.53 12.98 -1.61
CA ALA A 178 7.13 12.50 -0.35
C ALA A 178 6.65 13.34 0.85
N LEU A 179 6.61 14.67 0.73
CA LEU A 179 6.09 15.54 1.78
C LEU A 179 4.60 15.31 2.06
N LYS A 180 3.79 15.13 1.02
CA LYS A 180 2.36 14.88 1.16
C LYS A 180 2.09 13.54 1.84
N VAL A 181 2.82 12.48 1.49
CA VAL A 181 2.63 11.19 2.16
C VAL A 181 3.09 11.23 3.61
N MET A 182 4.17 11.93 3.95
CA MET A 182 4.61 12.13 5.33
C MET A 182 3.58 12.91 6.16
N ARG A 183 2.98 13.96 5.61
CA ARG A 183 1.87 14.68 6.25
C ARG A 183 0.64 13.81 6.47
N LEU A 184 0.36 12.88 5.54
CA LEU A 184 -0.72 11.91 5.71
C LEU A 184 -0.41 10.94 6.86
N VAL A 185 0.82 10.43 6.96
CA VAL A 185 1.27 9.59 8.09
C VAL A 185 1.12 10.32 9.42
N GLU A 186 1.57 11.57 9.51
CA GLU A 186 1.44 12.40 10.72
C GLU A 186 -0.03 12.56 11.13
N ARG A 187 -0.90 12.81 10.14
CA ARG A 187 -2.33 12.95 10.36
C ARG A 187 -2.97 11.65 10.85
N ILE A 188 -2.55 10.49 10.31
CA ILE A 188 -3.03 9.17 10.76
C ILE A 188 -2.67 8.94 12.23
N TYR A 189 -1.42 9.24 12.63
CA TYR A 189 -1.00 9.15 14.04
C TYR A 189 -1.78 10.12 14.95
N SER A 190 -2.13 11.29 14.45
CA SER A 190 -2.89 12.28 15.22
C SER A 190 -4.35 11.84 15.42
N GLU A 191 -4.98 11.29 14.41
CA GLU A 191 -6.36 10.77 14.48
C GLU A 191 -6.47 9.56 15.43
N ALA A 192 -5.47 8.70 15.48
CA ALA A 192 -5.44 7.52 16.34
C ALA A 192 -5.34 7.84 17.84
N LYS A 193 -5.01 9.10 18.21
CA LYS A 193 -4.93 9.56 19.60
C LYS A 193 -6.25 10.15 20.13
N ASN A 194 -7.23 10.36 19.25
CA ASN A 194 -8.54 10.93 19.54
C ASN A 194 -9.62 9.86 19.56
#